data_f52429b7c14b5111be0878cbd3286dbd
#
_entry.id   f52429b7c14b5111be0878cbd3286dbd
#
_cell.length_a   1.000
_cell.length_b   1.000
_cell.length_c   1.000
_cell.angle_alpha   90.00
_cell.angle_beta   90.00
_cell.angle_gamma   90.00
#
_symmetry.space_group_name_H-M   'P 1'
#
loop_
_entity.id
_entity.type
_entity.pdbx_description
1 polymer ?
#
loop_
_entity_poly.entity_id
_entity_poly.type
_entity_poly.pdbx_seq_one_letter_code
_entity_poly.pdbx_strand_id
1 'polypeptide(L)'
;DMGGFGLTHIPATVQGAEDLLSSVDESTSCVVVQNPDFFGSVNDYTELAEAVHARGALLVVVVTEAVSLGVLKTPGTMGADIVVGEGQSLGNGLNFGGPYVGLFAAREKFLRQMPGRLCGETVDADGKRGFVLTLSTREQHIRRDKATSNICTNSGLCSLAFTVHLSLLGGNGLQHLARLNHEQAVDLAGWLGAI
;
A
#
# COMPACT_ATOMS: atom_id res chain seq x y z
N ASP A 1 5.44 23.42 6.37
CA ASP A 1 5.26 23.84 4.98
C ASP A 1 5.61 22.65 4.07
N MET A 2 4.59 22.08 3.44
CA MET A 2 4.69 20.89 2.58
C MET A 2 5.03 21.28 1.13
N GLY A 3 5.94 22.21 0.92
CA GLY A 3 6.36 22.60 -0.43
C GLY A 3 5.28 23.31 -1.25
N GLY A 4 4.36 24.03 -0.59
CA GLY A 4 3.29 24.75 -1.24
C GLY A 4 1.97 23.96 -1.40
N PHE A 5 1.91 22.72 -0.90
CA PHE A 5 0.66 21.95 -0.90
C PHE A 5 -0.18 22.24 0.34
N GLY A 6 -1.49 22.45 0.14
CA GLY A 6 -2.48 22.47 1.22
C GLY A 6 -2.85 21.05 1.66
N LEU A 7 -3.07 20.85 2.95
CA LEU A 7 -3.59 19.60 3.50
C LEU A 7 -4.94 19.87 4.18
N THR A 8 -5.97 19.17 3.73
CA THR A 8 -7.25 19.10 4.41
C THR A 8 -7.34 17.76 5.11
N HIS A 9 -7.46 17.77 6.44
CA HIS A 9 -7.62 16.57 7.25
C HIS A 9 -9.06 16.43 7.71
N ILE A 10 -9.69 15.31 7.36
CA ILE A 10 -11.04 14.94 7.79
C ILE A 10 -10.88 13.80 8.78
N PRO A 11 -11.15 14.01 10.08
CA PRO A 11 -11.01 12.98 11.09
C PRO A 11 -11.95 11.80 10.81
N ALA A 12 -11.42 10.58 10.91
CA ALA A 12 -12.26 9.39 10.85
C ALA A 12 -13.21 9.33 12.05
N THR A 13 -14.42 8.82 11.84
CA THR A 13 -15.43 8.60 12.87
C THR A 13 -15.73 7.12 13.02
N VAL A 14 -16.24 6.72 14.18
CA VAL A 14 -16.65 5.32 14.43
C VAL A 14 -17.74 4.88 13.46
N GLN A 15 -18.53 5.81 12.95
CA GLN A 15 -19.62 5.56 12.01
C GLN A 15 -19.12 5.39 10.56
N GLY A 16 -17.88 5.82 10.25
CA GLY A 16 -17.30 5.73 8.91
C GLY A 16 -18.08 6.50 7.83
N ALA A 17 -18.73 7.59 8.23
CA ALA A 17 -19.64 8.34 7.37
C ALA A 17 -19.08 9.72 6.95
N GLU A 18 -17.76 9.81 6.79
CA GLU A 18 -17.12 11.06 6.39
C GLU A 18 -17.43 11.40 4.94
N ASP A 19 -17.91 12.61 4.72
CA ASP A 19 -18.09 13.14 3.37
C ASP A 19 -16.76 13.66 2.81
N LEU A 20 -15.96 12.75 2.29
CA LEU A 20 -14.68 13.06 1.65
C LEU A 20 -14.88 13.88 0.38
N LEU A 21 -15.97 13.63 -0.35
CA LEU A 21 -16.21 14.24 -1.67
C LEU A 21 -16.53 15.72 -1.59
N SER A 22 -17.14 16.19 -0.50
CA SER A 22 -17.43 17.62 -0.31
C SER A 22 -16.18 18.50 -0.25
N SER A 23 -15.03 17.89 0.08
CA SER A 23 -13.73 18.58 0.17
C SER A 23 -12.87 18.43 -1.08
N VAL A 24 -13.35 17.73 -2.11
CA VAL A 24 -12.60 17.50 -3.36
C VAL A 24 -13.05 18.50 -4.41
N ASP A 25 -12.10 19.27 -4.94
CA ASP A 25 -12.31 20.26 -6.01
C ASP A 25 -11.24 20.11 -7.11
N GLU A 26 -11.25 21.02 -8.09
CA GLU A 26 -10.32 21.03 -9.22
C GLU A 26 -8.87 21.33 -8.81
N SER A 27 -8.63 21.86 -7.61
CA SER A 27 -7.28 22.09 -7.07
C SER A 27 -6.75 20.90 -6.30
N THR A 28 -7.56 19.88 -6.06
CA THR A 28 -7.20 18.67 -5.32
C THR A 28 -6.28 17.77 -6.14
N SER A 29 -5.09 17.51 -5.65
CA SER A 29 -4.13 16.62 -6.31
C SER A 29 -4.39 15.15 -6.02
N CYS A 30 -4.74 14.81 -4.77
CA CYS A 30 -5.07 13.45 -4.38
C CYS A 30 -5.96 13.40 -3.13
N VAL A 31 -6.67 12.30 -3.00
CA VAL A 31 -7.38 11.90 -1.78
C VAL A 31 -6.67 10.67 -1.21
N VAL A 32 -6.37 10.70 0.09
CA VAL A 32 -5.70 9.60 0.80
C VAL A 32 -6.67 9.02 1.81
N VAL A 33 -6.92 7.70 1.72
CA VAL A 33 -7.78 6.96 2.62
C VAL A 33 -7.06 5.75 3.18
N GLN A 34 -7.42 5.31 4.38
CA GLN A 34 -6.95 4.06 4.96
C GLN A 34 -8.07 3.01 4.90
N ASN A 35 -7.73 1.77 4.54
CA ASN A 35 -8.66 0.65 4.52
C ASN A 35 -8.00 -0.67 4.98
N PRO A 36 -8.45 -1.35 6.03
CA PRO A 36 -9.43 -0.86 7.03
C PRO A 36 -9.00 0.47 7.68
N ASP A 37 -9.96 1.27 8.14
CA ASP A 37 -9.67 2.51 8.82
C ASP A 37 -9.15 2.31 10.26
N PHE A 38 -8.92 3.40 10.99
CA PHE A 38 -8.43 3.36 12.37
C PHE A 38 -9.38 2.61 13.33
N PHE A 39 -10.67 2.62 13.07
CA PHE A 39 -11.69 1.95 13.88
C PHE A 39 -11.99 0.52 13.40
N GLY A 40 -11.31 0.05 12.34
CA GLY A 40 -11.50 -1.25 11.75
C GLY A 40 -12.66 -1.32 10.74
N SER A 41 -13.23 -0.20 10.35
CA SER A 41 -14.27 -0.16 9.34
C SER A 41 -13.69 -0.47 7.95
N VAL A 42 -14.43 -1.23 7.16
CA VAL A 42 -14.07 -1.62 5.80
C VAL A 42 -14.98 -0.91 4.82
N ASN A 43 -14.39 -0.14 3.91
CA ASN A 43 -15.13 0.63 2.93
C ASN A 43 -14.85 0.17 1.50
N ASP A 44 -15.87 0.20 0.63
CA ASP A 44 -15.69 0.11 -0.82
C ASP A 44 -15.52 1.52 -1.40
N TYR A 45 -14.33 1.83 -1.83
CA TYR A 45 -14.00 3.15 -2.38
C TYR A 45 -14.19 3.25 -3.89
N THR A 46 -14.94 2.35 -4.53
CA THR A 46 -15.13 2.38 -5.99
C THR A 46 -15.78 3.67 -6.46
N GLU A 47 -16.89 4.08 -5.82
CA GLU A 47 -17.59 5.34 -6.17
C GLU A 47 -16.74 6.57 -5.84
N LEU A 48 -16.01 6.54 -4.72
CA LEU A 48 -15.06 7.60 -4.37
C LEU A 48 -13.98 7.73 -5.44
N ALA A 49 -13.40 6.62 -5.91
CA ALA A 49 -12.38 6.62 -6.94
C ALA A 49 -12.89 7.28 -8.23
N GLU A 50 -14.08 6.89 -8.68
CA GLU A 50 -14.70 7.48 -9.88
C GLU A 50 -14.91 8.98 -9.75
N ALA A 51 -15.42 9.44 -8.61
CA ALA A 51 -15.69 10.84 -8.37
C ALA A 51 -14.41 11.68 -8.20
N VAL A 52 -13.37 11.12 -7.60
CA VAL A 52 -12.04 11.74 -7.46
C VAL A 52 -11.38 11.86 -8.84
N HIS A 53 -11.42 10.80 -9.64
CA HIS A 53 -10.88 10.81 -10.99
C HIS A 53 -11.59 11.77 -11.92
N ALA A 54 -12.93 11.91 -11.78
CA ALA A 54 -13.70 12.89 -12.57
C ALA A 54 -13.26 14.34 -12.34
N ARG A 55 -12.62 14.63 -11.20
CA ARG A 55 -12.03 15.93 -10.86
C ARG A 55 -10.52 16.02 -11.17
N GLY A 56 -9.94 15.01 -11.80
CA GLY A 56 -8.52 14.96 -12.15
C GLY A 56 -7.58 14.63 -11.00
N ALA A 57 -8.10 14.30 -9.81
CA ALA A 57 -7.33 13.93 -8.64
C ALA A 57 -7.01 12.42 -8.62
N LEU A 58 -6.05 12.01 -7.77
CA LEU A 58 -5.66 10.62 -7.58
C LEU A 58 -6.27 10.04 -6.30
N LEU A 59 -6.59 8.75 -6.29
CA LEU A 59 -6.92 8.01 -5.08
C LEU A 59 -5.71 7.22 -4.59
N VAL A 60 -5.29 7.50 -3.36
CA VAL A 60 -4.23 6.78 -2.65
C VAL A 60 -4.85 5.98 -1.50
N VAL A 61 -4.61 4.68 -1.45
CA VAL A 61 -5.12 3.82 -0.38
C VAL A 61 -3.98 3.34 0.49
N VAL A 62 -4.12 3.52 1.79
CA VAL A 62 -3.19 3.05 2.81
C VAL A 62 -3.71 1.74 3.39
N VAL A 63 -2.87 0.70 3.42
CA VAL A 63 -3.16 -0.61 3.99
C VAL A 63 -2.17 -0.88 5.12
N THR A 64 -2.60 -0.71 6.36
CA THR A 64 -1.73 -0.89 7.52
C THR A 64 -1.57 -2.35 7.93
N GLU A 65 -2.47 -3.25 7.49
CA GLU A 65 -2.42 -4.68 7.73
C GLU A 65 -2.59 -5.46 6.42
N ALA A 66 -1.47 -5.93 5.87
CA ALA A 66 -1.44 -6.60 4.57
C ALA A 66 -2.21 -7.94 4.55
N VAL A 67 -2.35 -8.63 5.70
CA VAL A 67 -3.11 -9.89 5.80
C VAL A 67 -4.59 -9.67 5.44
N SER A 68 -5.13 -8.49 5.72
CA SER A 68 -6.53 -8.15 5.40
C SER A 68 -6.86 -8.31 3.90
N LEU A 69 -5.87 -8.12 3.03
CA LEU A 69 -6.02 -8.28 1.58
C LEU A 69 -6.38 -9.71 1.15
N GLY A 70 -6.23 -10.71 2.04
CA GLY A 70 -6.67 -12.08 1.78
C GLY A 70 -8.19 -12.25 1.71
N VAL A 71 -8.97 -11.32 2.27
CA VAL A 71 -10.45 -11.39 2.31
C VAL A 71 -11.14 -10.12 1.84
N LEU A 72 -10.44 -8.99 1.79
CA LEU A 72 -11.02 -7.73 1.36
C LEU A 72 -10.87 -7.51 -0.15
N LYS A 73 -11.78 -6.74 -0.72
CA LYS A 73 -11.65 -6.23 -2.09
C LYS A 73 -10.36 -5.41 -2.19
N THR A 74 -9.54 -5.71 -3.18
CA THR A 74 -8.23 -5.07 -3.28
C THR A 74 -8.36 -3.59 -3.69
N PRO A 75 -7.52 -2.69 -3.15
CA PRO A 75 -7.56 -1.27 -3.49
C PRO A 75 -7.46 -0.99 -4.98
N GLY A 76 -6.62 -1.75 -5.70
CA GLY A 76 -6.51 -1.61 -7.16
C GLY A 76 -7.81 -1.92 -7.89
N THR A 77 -8.60 -2.91 -7.43
CA THR A 77 -9.92 -3.24 -7.99
C THR A 77 -10.97 -2.15 -7.68
N MET A 78 -10.81 -1.46 -6.55
CA MET A 78 -11.65 -0.31 -6.18
C MET A 78 -11.30 0.97 -6.94
N GLY A 79 -10.23 0.96 -7.74
CA GLY A 79 -9.84 2.13 -8.52
C GLY A 79 -8.64 2.91 -7.99
N ALA A 80 -7.99 2.49 -6.90
CA ALA A 80 -6.81 3.18 -6.37
C ALA A 80 -5.72 3.36 -7.45
N ASP A 81 -5.11 4.54 -7.48
CA ASP A 81 -3.98 4.84 -8.34
C ASP A 81 -2.66 4.42 -7.71
N ILE A 82 -2.55 4.61 -6.41
CA ILE A 82 -1.39 4.26 -5.61
C ILE A 82 -1.88 3.54 -4.35
N VAL A 83 -1.18 2.47 -3.97
CA VAL A 83 -1.42 1.75 -2.72
C VAL A 83 -0.11 1.70 -1.96
N VAL A 84 -0.15 2.10 -0.71
CA VAL A 84 0.98 1.99 0.21
C VAL A 84 0.56 1.16 1.42
N GLY A 85 1.48 0.41 1.97
CA GLY A 85 1.13 -0.47 3.07
C GLY A 85 2.31 -0.95 3.87
N GLU A 86 2.00 -1.69 4.93
CA GLU A 86 2.97 -2.35 5.81
C GLU A 86 2.88 -3.87 5.64
N GLY A 87 4.03 -4.50 5.41
CA GLY A 87 4.12 -5.95 5.15
C GLY A 87 4.72 -6.75 6.30
N GLN A 88 5.00 -6.16 7.45
CA GLN A 88 5.67 -6.84 8.58
C GLN A 88 4.97 -8.14 8.99
N SER A 89 3.65 -8.17 9.03
CA SER A 89 2.86 -9.33 9.45
C SER A 89 3.04 -10.56 8.56
N LEU A 90 3.66 -10.41 7.39
CA LEU A 90 3.96 -11.51 6.48
C LEU A 90 5.47 -11.80 6.48
N GLY A 91 5.91 -12.77 7.31
CA GLY A 91 7.27 -13.26 7.34
C GLY A 91 8.26 -12.50 8.22
N ASN A 92 7.91 -11.34 8.73
CA ASN A 92 8.72 -10.57 9.66
C ASN A 92 8.04 -10.58 11.03
N GLY A 93 8.55 -11.30 12.00
CA GLY A 93 7.93 -11.43 13.32
C GLY A 93 7.75 -10.11 14.06
N LEU A 94 6.92 -10.12 15.10
CA LEU A 94 6.75 -8.99 16.00
C LEU A 94 8.02 -8.76 16.81
N ASN A 95 8.69 -7.63 16.58
CA ASN A 95 9.94 -7.26 17.25
C ASN A 95 9.80 -5.94 18.05
N PHE A 96 8.57 -5.56 18.39
CA PHE A 96 8.26 -4.39 19.23
C PHE A 96 8.88 -3.06 18.77
N GLY A 97 8.85 -2.81 17.47
CA GLY A 97 9.35 -1.58 16.87
C GLY A 97 10.20 -1.78 15.60
N GLY A 98 10.02 -2.86 14.92
CA GLY A 98 10.70 -3.22 13.67
C GLY A 98 11.37 -4.59 13.72
N PRO A 99 11.93 -5.04 12.60
CA PRO A 99 11.99 -4.35 11.31
C PRO A 99 10.64 -4.31 10.60
N TYR A 100 10.49 -3.33 9.72
CA TYR A 100 9.30 -3.15 8.87
C TYR A 100 9.65 -3.38 7.40
N VAL A 101 8.62 -3.61 6.57
CA VAL A 101 8.77 -3.67 5.11
C VAL A 101 7.63 -2.92 4.44
N GLY A 102 7.95 -1.79 3.83
CA GLY A 102 6.97 -1.00 3.09
C GLY A 102 6.52 -1.70 1.82
N LEU A 103 5.22 -1.71 1.59
CA LEU A 103 4.60 -2.14 0.34
C LEU A 103 4.22 -0.91 -0.47
N PHE A 104 4.53 -0.92 -1.76
CA PHE A 104 4.20 0.17 -2.68
C PHE A 104 3.75 -0.40 -4.01
N ALA A 105 2.56 -0.04 -4.43
CA ALA A 105 2.02 -0.38 -5.74
C ALA A 105 1.43 0.87 -6.40
N ALA A 106 1.55 0.97 -7.72
CA ALA A 106 0.97 2.06 -8.49
C ALA A 106 0.48 1.54 -9.85
N ARG A 107 -0.46 2.25 -10.45
CA ARG A 107 -0.88 1.96 -11.82
C ARG A 107 0.28 2.13 -12.79
N GLU A 108 0.31 1.36 -13.85
CA GLU A 108 1.39 1.34 -14.86
C GLU A 108 1.70 2.74 -15.41
N LYS A 109 0.70 3.59 -15.60
CA LYS A 109 0.88 4.98 -16.07
C LYS A 109 1.86 5.80 -15.20
N PHE A 110 2.03 5.43 -13.92
CA PHE A 110 2.93 6.10 -12.96
C PHE A 110 4.30 5.43 -12.82
N LEU A 111 4.55 4.34 -13.52
CA LEU A 111 5.78 3.55 -13.41
C LEU A 111 7.06 4.40 -13.46
N ARG A 112 7.09 5.38 -14.37
CA ARG A 112 8.28 6.25 -14.54
C ARG A 112 8.43 7.30 -13.44
N GLN A 113 7.40 7.53 -12.63
CA GLN A 113 7.37 8.51 -11.54
C GLN A 113 7.55 7.84 -10.17
N MET A 114 7.45 6.51 -10.09
CA MET A 114 7.66 5.77 -8.84
C MET A 114 9.05 6.07 -8.26
N PRO A 115 9.16 6.23 -6.94
CA PRO A 115 10.46 6.30 -6.28
C PRO A 115 11.17 4.93 -6.30
N GLY A 116 12.49 4.94 -6.14
CA GLY A 116 13.29 3.73 -6.07
C GLY A 116 13.59 3.08 -7.43
N ARG A 117 14.22 1.92 -7.37
CA ARG A 117 14.60 1.09 -8.52
C ARG A 117 13.60 -0.03 -8.69
N LEU A 118 13.42 -0.49 -9.93
CA LEU A 118 12.60 -1.64 -10.25
C LEU A 118 13.46 -2.74 -10.87
N CYS A 119 13.18 -3.97 -10.48
CA CYS A 119 13.78 -5.14 -11.11
C CYS A 119 12.92 -5.54 -12.31
N GLY A 120 13.52 -5.56 -13.49
CA GLY A 120 12.88 -5.98 -14.73
C GLY A 120 13.37 -7.36 -15.17
N GLU A 121 12.48 -8.19 -15.70
CA GLU A 121 12.85 -9.44 -16.36
C GLU A 121 13.38 -9.16 -17.77
N THR A 122 14.43 -9.87 -18.15
CA THR A 122 15.08 -9.77 -19.45
C THR A 122 15.72 -11.12 -19.83
N VAL A 123 16.42 -11.15 -20.94
CA VAL A 123 17.26 -12.28 -21.34
C VAL A 123 18.72 -11.84 -21.47
N ASP A 124 19.65 -12.73 -21.20
CA ASP A 124 21.08 -12.51 -21.42
C ASP A 124 21.46 -12.70 -22.90
N ALA A 125 22.75 -12.59 -23.21
CA ALA A 125 23.27 -12.74 -24.58
C ALA A 125 23.03 -14.14 -25.15
N ASP A 126 22.84 -15.15 -24.30
CA ASP A 126 22.57 -16.54 -24.69
C ASP A 126 21.05 -16.83 -24.74
N GLY A 127 20.20 -15.83 -24.54
CA GLY A 127 18.75 -15.99 -24.51
C GLY A 127 18.19 -16.59 -23.21
N LYS A 128 19.01 -16.71 -22.14
CA LYS A 128 18.56 -17.21 -20.84
C LYS A 128 17.88 -16.10 -20.03
N ARG A 129 16.84 -16.49 -19.30
CA ARG A 129 16.11 -15.58 -18.40
C ARG A 129 17.06 -14.96 -17.37
N GLY A 130 16.99 -13.64 -17.25
CA GLY A 130 17.77 -12.87 -16.28
C GLY A 130 16.95 -11.71 -15.73
N PHE A 131 17.52 -11.01 -14.73
CA PHE A 131 16.90 -9.86 -14.11
C PHE A 131 17.90 -8.71 -14.05
N VAL A 132 17.40 -7.48 -14.21
CA VAL A 132 18.21 -6.26 -14.23
C VAL A 132 17.51 -5.15 -13.48
N LEU A 133 18.27 -4.32 -12.77
CA LEU A 133 17.74 -3.09 -12.18
C LEU A 133 17.45 -2.08 -13.29
N THR A 134 16.21 -1.63 -13.35
CA THR A 134 15.73 -0.67 -14.35
C THR A 134 15.46 0.68 -13.72
N LEU A 135 15.30 1.71 -14.56
CA LEU A 135 14.96 3.09 -14.17
C LEU A 135 15.99 3.74 -13.22
N SER A 136 17.22 3.23 -13.19
CA SER A 136 18.30 3.72 -12.33
C SER A 136 18.69 5.18 -12.62
N THR A 137 18.40 5.69 -13.81
CA THR A 137 18.77 7.06 -14.23
C THR A 137 18.13 8.16 -13.39
N ARG A 138 17.10 7.87 -12.62
CA ARG A 138 16.42 8.82 -11.71
C ARG A 138 16.96 8.79 -10.28
N GLU A 139 17.92 7.92 -10.00
CA GLU A 139 18.50 7.70 -8.68
C GLU A 139 19.60 8.72 -8.34
N GLN A 140 19.85 8.91 -7.06
CA GLN A 140 20.77 9.89 -6.50
C GLN A 140 22.21 9.74 -7.03
N HIS A 141 22.72 8.54 -7.20
CA HIS A 141 24.07 8.28 -7.68
C HIS A 141 24.29 8.72 -9.15
N ILE A 142 23.20 8.93 -9.91
CA ILE A 142 23.23 9.42 -11.29
C ILE A 142 22.80 10.89 -11.36
N ARG A 143 21.63 11.21 -10.83
CA ARG A 143 21.02 12.55 -10.95
C ARG A 143 21.38 13.52 -9.85
N ARG A 144 21.99 13.07 -8.77
CA ARG A 144 22.42 13.88 -7.62
C ARG A 144 21.24 14.67 -7.03
N ASP A 145 21.34 16.01 -7.03
CA ASP A 145 20.30 16.95 -6.53
C ASP A 145 18.98 16.90 -7.29
N LYS A 146 19.01 16.40 -8.53
CA LYS A 146 17.82 16.24 -9.39
C LYS A 146 17.18 14.85 -9.31
N ALA A 147 17.61 14.01 -8.36
CA ALA A 147 17.06 12.68 -8.21
C ALA A 147 15.60 12.73 -7.76
N THR A 148 14.77 11.86 -8.32
CA THR A 148 13.38 11.69 -7.90
C THR A 148 13.28 11.03 -6.53
N SER A 149 14.29 10.23 -6.15
CA SER A 149 14.34 9.50 -4.89
C SER A 149 15.76 9.55 -4.32
N ASN A 150 15.84 9.70 -3.00
CA ASN A 150 17.08 9.64 -2.23
C ASN A 150 17.15 8.36 -1.36
N ILE A 151 16.43 7.32 -1.74
CA ILE A 151 16.46 6.02 -1.05
C ILE A 151 17.84 5.40 -1.23
N CYS A 152 18.59 5.28 -0.13
CA CYS A 152 19.94 4.72 -0.12
C CYS A 152 19.91 3.20 0.09
N THR A 153 19.12 2.73 1.06
CA THR A 153 18.96 1.33 1.38
C THR A 153 17.49 0.94 1.33
N ASN A 154 17.23 -0.31 1.00
CA ASN A 154 15.93 -0.95 1.14
C ASN A 154 16.02 -2.04 2.23
N SER A 155 14.87 -2.43 2.79
CA SER A 155 14.77 -3.52 3.77
C SER A 155 14.89 -4.88 3.08
N GLY A 156 16.02 -5.15 2.39
CA GLY A 156 16.18 -6.30 1.50
C GLY A 156 15.95 -7.65 2.17
N LEU A 157 16.44 -7.84 3.40
CA LEU A 157 16.22 -9.08 4.15
C LEU A 157 14.75 -9.24 4.56
N CYS A 158 14.10 -8.16 4.99
CA CYS A 158 12.67 -8.17 5.34
C CYS A 158 11.81 -8.42 4.09
N SER A 159 12.19 -7.83 2.95
CA SER A 159 11.53 -8.07 1.66
C SER A 159 11.68 -9.52 1.21
N LEU A 160 12.85 -10.14 1.44
CA LEU A 160 13.08 -11.56 1.14
C LEU A 160 12.21 -12.45 2.04
N ALA A 161 12.17 -12.18 3.36
CA ALA A 161 11.33 -12.92 4.30
C ALA A 161 9.84 -12.82 3.92
N PHE A 162 9.37 -11.62 3.60
CA PHE A 162 8.01 -11.37 3.09
C PHE A 162 7.74 -12.20 1.83
N THR A 163 8.63 -12.15 0.85
CA THR A 163 8.46 -12.84 -0.44
C THR A 163 8.40 -14.35 -0.26
N VAL A 164 9.31 -14.92 0.54
CA VAL A 164 9.34 -16.36 0.83
C VAL A 164 8.05 -16.78 1.55
N HIS A 165 7.67 -16.06 2.60
CA HIS A 165 6.48 -16.37 3.39
C HIS A 165 5.20 -16.32 2.53
N LEU A 166 5.02 -15.25 1.78
CA LEU A 166 3.84 -15.08 0.91
C LEU A 166 3.80 -16.12 -0.22
N SER A 167 4.97 -16.51 -0.77
CA SER A 167 5.06 -17.55 -1.79
C SER A 167 4.68 -18.93 -1.24
N LEU A 168 5.05 -19.24 0.01
CA LEU A 168 4.66 -20.48 0.68
C LEU A 168 3.18 -20.51 1.05
N LEU A 169 2.61 -19.40 1.48
CA LEU A 169 1.17 -19.30 1.77
C LEU A 169 0.34 -19.48 0.49
N GLY A 170 0.75 -18.83 -0.59
CA GLY A 170 -0.08 -18.70 -1.79
C GLY A 170 -1.40 -17.97 -1.51
N GLY A 171 -2.25 -17.86 -2.51
CA GLY A 171 -3.54 -17.16 -2.38
C GLY A 171 -4.48 -17.78 -1.35
N ASN A 172 -4.58 -19.11 -1.37
CA ASN A 172 -5.43 -19.85 -0.42
C ASN A 172 -4.95 -19.73 1.02
N GLY A 173 -3.63 -19.80 1.24
CA GLY A 173 -3.03 -19.64 2.56
C GLY A 173 -3.22 -18.23 3.11
N LEU A 174 -3.04 -17.21 2.29
CA LEU A 174 -3.30 -15.83 2.70
C LEU A 174 -4.77 -15.62 3.07
N GLN A 175 -5.70 -16.16 2.28
CA GLN A 175 -7.13 -16.09 2.59
C GLN A 175 -7.48 -16.81 3.91
N HIS A 176 -6.91 -17.99 4.13
CA HIS A 176 -7.13 -18.72 5.37
C HIS A 176 -6.55 -17.94 6.58
N LEU A 177 -5.34 -17.42 6.46
CA LEU A 177 -4.72 -16.60 7.49
C LEU A 177 -5.55 -15.36 7.84
N ALA A 178 -6.07 -14.67 6.83
CA ALA A 178 -6.91 -13.49 7.04
C ALA A 178 -8.20 -13.81 7.78
N ARG A 179 -8.85 -14.93 7.45
CA ARG A 179 -10.06 -15.40 8.15
C ARG A 179 -9.76 -15.76 9.60
N LEU A 180 -8.70 -16.54 9.83
CA LEU A 180 -8.28 -16.94 11.19
C LEU A 180 -7.99 -15.71 12.05
N ASN A 181 -7.28 -14.72 11.51
CA ASN A 181 -6.98 -13.48 12.21
C ASN A 181 -8.26 -12.72 12.61
N HIS A 182 -9.22 -12.63 11.70
CA HIS A 182 -10.52 -12.00 11.97
C HIS A 182 -11.33 -12.77 13.02
N GLU A 183 -11.42 -14.09 12.91
CA GLU A 183 -12.12 -14.95 13.87
C GLU A 183 -11.57 -14.78 15.29
N GLN A 184 -10.25 -14.78 15.46
CA GLN A 184 -9.62 -14.56 16.77
C GLN A 184 -9.93 -13.18 17.33
N ALA A 185 -10.00 -12.15 16.51
CA ALA A 185 -10.36 -10.80 16.95
C ALA A 185 -11.84 -10.74 17.41
N VAL A 186 -12.73 -11.40 16.69
CA VAL A 186 -14.16 -11.49 17.06
C VAL A 186 -14.35 -12.25 18.35
N ASP A 187 -13.65 -13.38 18.54
CA ASP A 187 -13.69 -14.17 19.78
C ASP A 187 -13.20 -13.34 20.96
N LEU A 188 -12.10 -12.63 20.82
CA LEU A 188 -11.58 -11.75 21.88
C LEU A 188 -12.58 -10.63 22.20
N ALA A 189 -13.18 -10.01 21.20
CA ALA A 189 -14.20 -8.97 21.40
C ALA A 189 -15.42 -9.52 22.16
N GLY A 190 -15.84 -10.76 21.85
CA GLY A 190 -16.90 -11.45 22.57
C GLY A 190 -16.57 -11.68 24.05
N TRP A 191 -15.34 -12.08 24.36
CA TRP A 191 -14.89 -12.24 25.74
C TRP A 191 -14.88 -10.91 26.52
N LEU A 192 -14.37 -9.85 25.89
CA LEU A 192 -14.33 -8.53 26.52
C LEU A 192 -15.73 -7.92 26.69
N GLY A 193 -16.66 -8.19 25.80
CA GLY A 193 -18.04 -7.74 25.91
C GLY A 193 -18.87 -8.52 26.95
N ALA A 194 -18.34 -9.65 27.46
CA ALA A 194 -18.97 -10.45 28.52
C ALA A 194 -18.50 -10.05 29.94
N ILE A 195 -17.56 -9.12 30.08
CA ILE A 195 -17.08 -8.55 31.34
C ILE A 195 -17.83 -7.26 31.65
#